data_306ab54a54c9f94475c3aa7a7c39ac6e
#
_entry.id   306ab54a54c9f94475c3aa7a7c39ac6e
#
_cell.length_a   1.000
_cell.length_b   1.000
_cell.length_c   1.000
_cell.angle_alpha   90.00
_cell.angle_beta   90.00
_cell.angle_gamma   90.00
#
_symmetry.space_group_name_H-M   'P 1'
#
loop_
_entity.id
_entity.type
_entity.pdbx_description
1 polymer ?
#
loop_
_entity_poly.entity_id
_entity_poly.type
_entity_poly.pdbx_seq_one_letter_code
_entity_poly.pdbx_strand_id
1 'polypeptide(L)'
;MEIIPILFYPMLATIIASVVVTAASITAVRLADKKIAHIVKIISGVIVLCGIIACIVCMSLYYANEIEPSGYYEDVNTYAMLAICIVLIAILIVLYFFIGKKHEENDDTRTLAYGAIALALSFALSYAKIFSLPQGGTITFASLLPLMVYSYMFGIRRGIALCVVYGLLQAVQDPWIIHPLQFLLDYPIAFAFIGISGMFREIGLFKKIPIVSLLLGGIVAVVGRYASHVGSGIFAFASYAPEGYTAVIWGFLYNTFAFVDMAIALGAGCILFASRTFVIQVIEKAPLGRKRTGAEVLDEESETEDASEVLESNVVEDKDTTTVD
;
A
#
# COMPACT_ATOMS: atom_id res chain seq x y z
N MET A 1 -1.80 33.82 11.40
CA MET A 1 -1.43 32.87 12.46
C MET A 1 -2.63 32.08 12.98
N GLU A 2 -3.77 32.02 12.25
CA GLU A 2 -5.00 31.30 12.61
C GLU A 2 -5.27 30.02 11.76
N ILE A 3 -4.33 29.65 10.90
CA ILE A 3 -4.45 28.52 9.97
C ILE A 3 -4.34 27.15 10.69
N ILE A 4 -3.56 27.10 11.78
CA ILE A 4 -3.23 25.88 12.50
C ILE A 4 -4.43 25.18 13.14
N PRO A 5 -5.44 25.85 13.73
CA PRO A 5 -6.53 25.15 14.41
C PRO A 5 -7.45 24.35 13.47
N ILE A 6 -7.81 24.90 12.30
CA ILE A 6 -8.79 24.30 11.38
C ILE A 6 -8.24 23.04 10.71
N LEU A 7 -6.96 23.01 10.38
CA LEU A 7 -6.28 21.83 9.82
C LEU A 7 -5.83 20.86 10.91
N PHE A 8 -5.31 21.39 12.02
CA PHE A 8 -4.71 20.59 13.07
C PHE A 8 -5.73 19.76 13.86
N TYR A 9 -6.88 20.37 14.24
CA TYR A 9 -7.87 19.66 15.06
C TYR A 9 -8.54 18.48 14.38
N PRO A 10 -8.98 18.52 13.12
CA PRO A 10 -9.50 17.34 12.44
C PRO A 10 -8.46 16.24 12.26
N MET A 11 -7.22 16.59 11.91
CA MET A 11 -6.12 15.62 11.79
C MET A 11 -5.80 14.97 13.13
N LEU A 12 -5.67 15.76 14.19
CA LEU A 12 -5.41 15.26 15.54
C LEU A 12 -6.55 14.37 16.03
N ALA A 13 -7.79 14.79 15.81
CA ALA A 13 -8.99 14.00 16.17
C ALA A 13 -9.02 12.66 15.43
N THR A 14 -8.67 12.64 14.13
CA THR A 14 -8.60 11.40 13.33
C THR A 14 -7.47 10.48 13.81
N ILE A 15 -6.31 11.02 14.14
CA ILE A 15 -5.18 10.24 14.69
C ILE A 15 -5.59 9.62 16.03
N ILE A 16 -6.14 10.42 16.94
CA ILE A 16 -6.58 9.94 18.27
C ILE A 16 -7.67 8.89 18.11
N ALA A 17 -8.68 9.13 17.27
CA ALA A 17 -9.76 8.18 17.02
C ALA A 17 -9.21 6.86 16.42
N SER A 18 -8.26 6.95 15.49
CA SER A 18 -7.61 5.78 14.87
C SER A 18 -6.83 4.96 15.90
N VAL A 19 -6.08 5.61 16.79
CA VAL A 19 -5.35 4.93 17.88
C VAL A 19 -6.31 4.26 18.86
N VAL A 20 -7.35 4.98 19.32
CA VAL A 20 -8.34 4.45 20.26
C VAL A 20 -9.10 3.26 19.66
N VAL A 21 -9.56 3.40 18.41
CA VAL A 21 -10.29 2.35 17.70
C VAL A 21 -9.40 1.13 17.43
N THR A 22 -8.12 1.34 17.10
CA THR A 22 -7.15 0.25 16.91
C THR A 22 -6.89 -0.48 18.24
N ALA A 23 -6.69 0.24 19.34
CA ALA A 23 -6.50 -0.35 20.66
C ALA A 23 -7.74 -1.12 21.12
N ALA A 24 -8.94 -0.55 20.92
CA ALA A 24 -10.21 -1.23 21.22
C ALA A 24 -10.39 -2.51 20.38
N SER A 25 -10.01 -2.47 19.10
CA SER A 25 -10.06 -3.64 18.21
C SER A 25 -9.11 -4.75 18.67
N ILE A 26 -7.88 -4.42 19.06
CA ILE A 26 -6.91 -5.40 19.57
C ILE A 26 -7.45 -6.05 20.86
N THR A 27 -8.03 -5.24 21.75
CA THR A 27 -8.59 -5.73 23.01
C THR A 27 -9.81 -6.62 22.75
N ALA A 28 -10.73 -6.20 21.88
CA ALA A 28 -11.92 -6.98 21.53
C ALA A 28 -11.58 -8.31 20.84
N VAL A 29 -10.54 -8.35 19.99
CA VAL A 29 -10.06 -9.58 19.33
C VAL A 29 -9.52 -10.57 20.34
N ARG A 30 -8.91 -10.11 21.45
CA ARG A 30 -8.37 -10.98 22.52
C ARG A 30 -9.44 -11.50 23.47
N LEU A 31 -10.56 -10.78 23.63
CA LEU A 31 -11.56 -11.06 24.67
C LEU A 31 -12.89 -11.60 24.14
N ALA A 32 -13.15 -11.51 22.82
CA ALA A 32 -14.45 -11.81 22.22
C ALA A 32 -14.40 -13.01 21.29
N ASP A 33 -15.57 -13.63 21.08
CA ASP A 33 -15.75 -14.67 20.07
C ASP A 33 -15.31 -14.20 18.67
N LYS A 34 -14.80 -15.13 17.85
CA LYS A 34 -14.30 -14.87 16.46
C LYS A 34 -15.28 -14.04 15.63
N LYS A 35 -16.60 -14.23 15.81
CA LYS A 35 -17.64 -13.51 15.07
C LYS A 35 -17.73 -12.03 15.48
N ILE A 36 -17.69 -11.76 16.79
CA ILE A 36 -17.70 -10.40 17.34
C ILE A 36 -16.39 -9.68 16.98
N ALA A 37 -15.26 -10.35 17.11
CA ALA A 37 -13.95 -9.81 16.72
C ALA A 37 -13.92 -9.37 15.25
N HIS A 38 -14.53 -10.16 14.34
CA HIS A 38 -14.62 -9.81 12.92
C HIS A 38 -15.48 -8.55 12.68
N ILE A 39 -16.63 -8.46 13.34
CA ILE A 39 -17.51 -7.28 13.26
C ILE A 39 -16.79 -6.03 13.79
N VAL A 40 -16.11 -6.13 14.93
CA VAL A 40 -15.35 -5.02 15.52
C VAL A 40 -14.24 -4.55 14.57
N LYS A 41 -13.49 -5.46 13.94
CA LYS A 41 -12.46 -5.11 12.91
C LYS A 41 -13.07 -4.33 11.74
N ILE A 42 -14.23 -4.75 11.23
CA ILE A 42 -14.91 -4.07 10.12
C ILE A 42 -15.37 -2.67 10.54
N ILE A 43 -16.07 -2.56 11.68
CA ILE A 43 -16.55 -1.26 12.18
C ILE A 43 -15.38 -0.31 12.42
N SER A 44 -14.31 -0.79 13.03
CA SER A 44 -13.10 -0.01 13.27
C SER A 44 -12.46 0.48 11.98
N GLY A 45 -12.34 -0.38 10.97
CA GLY A 45 -11.85 -0.01 9.65
C GLY A 45 -12.70 1.06 8.97
N VAL A 46 -14.03 0.94 9.07
CA VAL A 46 -14.98 1.93 8.53
C VAL A 46 -14.83 3.28 9.24
N ILE A 47 -14.72 3.29 10.57
CA ILE A 47 -14.55 4.53 11.34
C ILE A 47 -13.25 5.25 10.96
N VAL A 48 -12.13 4.51 10.88
CA VAL A 48 -10.84 5.08 10.47
C VAL A 48 -10.91 5.63 9.05
N LEU A 49 -11.50 4.88 8.12
CA LEU A 49 -11.66 5.31 6.72
C LEU A 49 -12.52 6.57 6.62
N CYS A 50 -13.66 6.62 7.31
CA CYS A 50 -14.53 7.80 7.34
C CYS A 50 -13.80 9.01 7.95
N GLY A 51 -12.99 8.81 8.98
CA GLY A 51 -12.17 9.87 9.58
C GLY A 51 -11.13 10.42 8.59
N ILE A 52 -10.44 9.55 7.88
CA ILE A 52 -9.46 9.95 6.84
C ILE A 52 -10.16 10.73 5.73
N ILE A 53 -11.29 10.23 5.22
CA ILE A 53 -12.08 10.91 4.18
C ILE A 53 -12.55 12.28 4.68
N ALA A 54 -13.06 12.38 5.89
CA ALA A 54 -13.48 13.65 6.49
C ALA A 54 -12.33 14.65 6.58
N CYS A 55 -11.13 14.21 7.01
CA CYS A 55 -9.94 15.07 7.04
C CYS A 55 -9.56 15.58 5.64
N ILE A 56 -9.56 14.70 4.63
CA ILE A 56 -9.24 15.05 3.25
C ILE A 56 -10.25 16.06 2.71
N VAL A 57 -11.55 15.83 2.95
CA VAL A 57 -12.62 16.74 2.52
C VAL A 57 -12.48 18.10 3.21
N CYS A 58 -12.29 18.14 4.53
CA CYS A 58 -12.10 19.38 5.28
C CYS A 58 -10.86 20.15 4.79
N MET A 59 -9.73 19.47 4.58
CA MET A 59 -8.53 20.09 4.03
C MET A 59 -8.76 20.64 2.61
N SER A 60 -9.43 19.85 1.75
CA SER A 60 -9.70 20.26 0.37
C SER A 60 -10.64 21.48 0.29
N LEU A 61 -11.68 21.49 1.15
CA LEU A 61 -12.60 22.63 1.24
C LEU A 61 -11.91 23.88 1.80
N TYR A 62 -11.02 23.71 2.78
CA TYR A 62 -10.22 24.80 3.31
C TYR A 62 -9.33 25.42 2.23
N TYR A 63 -8.58 24.58 1.47
CA TYR A 63 -7.74 25.05 0.37
C TYR A 63 -8.57 25.70 -0.75
N ALA A 64 -9.80 25.28 -0.97
CA ALA A 64 -10.66 25.84 -2.00
C ALA A 64 -11.27 27.21 -1.63
N ASN A 65 -11.48 27.48 -0.33
CA ASN A 65 -12.27 28.62 0.12
C ASN A 65 -11.47 29.69 0.87
N GLU A 66 -10.39 29.32 1.54
CA GLU A 66 -9.69 30.20 2.50
C GLU A 66 -8.32 30.70 2.01
N ILE A 67 -7.72 30.01 1.05
CA ILE A 67 -6.43 30.45 0.49
C ILE A 67 -6.76 31.41 -0.65
N GLU A 68 -6.56 32.72 -0.38
CA GLU A 68 -6.54 33.70 -1.47
C GLU A 68 -5.51 33.24 -2.52
N PRO A 69 -5.85 33.31 -3.80
CA PRO A 69 -4.92 32.93 -4.87
C PRO A 69 -3.69 33.84 -4.82
N SER A 70 -2.72 33.48 -4.01
CA SER A 70 -1.35 33.94 -4.24
C SER A 70 -0.89 33.17 -5.45
N GLY A 71 -0.55 33.78 -6.57
CA GLY A 71 -0.29 33.23 -7.94
C GLY A 71 0.26 31.82 -8.11
N TYR A 72 0.53 31.12 -7.02
CA TYR A 72 0.99 29.73 -6.94
C TYR A 72 -0.15 28.69 -6.95
N TYR A 73 -1.39 29.09 -6.55
CA TYR A 73 -2.54 28.20 -6.42
C TYR A 73 -3.67 28.54 -7.41
N GLU A 74 -3.53 29.61 -8.19
CA GLU A 74 -4.56 30.07 -9.16
C GLU A 74 -4.93 29.00 -10.20
N ASP A 75 -4.00 28.10 -10.51
CA ASP A 75 -4.17 27.06 -11.54
C ASP A 75 -4.58 25.70 -11.00
N VAL A 76 -4.77 25.53 -9.67
CA VAL A 76 -5.10 24.23 -9.08
C VAL A 76 -6.58 23.90 -9.27
N ASN A 77 -6.88 22.91 -10.10
CA ASN A 77 -8.25 22.43 -10.30
C ASN A 77 -8.63 21.32 -9.30
N THR A 78 -9.08 21.72 -8.10
CA THR A 78 -9.47 20.83 -7.00
C THR A 78 -10.56 19.83 -7.40
N TYR A 79 -11.57 20.27 -8.17
CA TYR A 79 -12.67 19.36 -8.57
C TYR A 79 -12.23 18.29 -9.55
N ALA A 80 -11.35 18.63 -10.50
CA ALA A 80 -10.79 17.66 -11.42
C ALA A 80 -9.91 16.64 -10.69
N MET A 81 -9.05 17.08 -9.76
CA MET A 81 -8.26 16.16 -8.92
C MET A 81 -9.13 15.26 -8.07
N LEU A 82 -10.20 15.78 -7.47
CA LEU A 82 -11.14 14.98 -6.70
C LEU A 82 -11.80 13.89 -7.57
N ALA A 83 -12.26 14.26 -8.77
CA ALA A 83 -12.85 13.29 -9.70
C ALA A 83 -11.86 12.19 -10.08
N ILE A 84 -10.60 12.53 -10.37
CA ILE A 84 -9.56 11.55 -10.69
C ILE A 84 -9.25 10.65 -9.48
N CYS A 85 -9.13 11.22 -8.27
CA CYS A 85 -8.95 10.42 -7.06
C CYS A 85 -10.06 9.39 -6.90
N ILE A 86 -11.32 9.81 -7.06
CA ILE A 86 -12.48 8.91 -6.94
C ILE A 86 -12.41 7.79 -7.98
N VAL A 87 -12.12 8.12 -9.24
CA VAL A 87 -12.02 7.14 -10.33
C VAL A 87 -10.89 6.13 -10.06
N LEU A 88 -9.69 6.60 -9.71
CA LEU A 88 -8.54 5.73 -9.47
C LEU A 88 -8.74 4.84 -8.23
N ILE A 89 -9.30 5.39 -7.16
CA ILE A 89 -9.67 4.61 -5.97
C ILE A 89 -10.73 3.57 -6.31
N ALA A 90 -11.75 3.93 -7.09
CA ALA A 90 -12.77 2.98 -7.53
C ALA A 90 -12.16 1.83 -8.36
N ILE A 91 -11.23 2.12 -9.27
CA ILE A 91 -10.48 1.10 -10.02
C ILE A 91 -9.72 0.17 -9.06
N LEU A 92 -9.00 0.72 -8.08
CA LEU A 92 -8.26 -0.08 -7.09
C LEU A 92 -9.19 -0.95 -6.24
N ILE A 93 -10.36 -0.42 -5.85
CA ILE A 93 -11.40 -1.17 -5.12
C ILE A 93 -11.94 -2.32 -5.98
N VAL A 94 -12.25 -2.07 -7.25
CA VAL A 94 -12.70 -3.10 -8.18
C VAL A 94 -11.64 -4.19 -8.32
N LEU A 95 -10.39 -3.83 -8.56
CA LEU A 95 -9.28 -4.79 -8.64
C LEU A 95 -9.12 -5.59 -7.35
N TYR A 96 -9.20 -4.93 -6.20
CA TYR A 96 -9.09 -5.54 -4.88
C TYR A 96 -10.17 -6.61 -4.65
N PHE A 97 -11.42 -6.34 -5.01
CA PHE A 97 -12.53 -7.25 -4.73
C PHE A 97 -12.71 -8.32 -5.81
N PHE A 98 -12.54 -7.99 -7.11
CA PHE A 98 -12.82 -8.90 -8.22
C PHE A 98 -11.62 -9.77 -8.61
N ILE A 99 -10.40 -9.24 -8.52
CA ILE A 99 -9.19 -10.01 -8.84
C ILE A 99 -8.56 -10.57 -7.58
N GLY A 100 -8.48 -9.75 -6.52
CA GLY A 100 -7.86 -10.15 -5.27
C GLY A 100 -8.61 -11.30 -4.59
N LYS A 101 -7.92 -12.40 -4.33
CA LYS A 101 -8.47 -13.55 -3.62
C LYS A 101 -8.40 -13.33 -2.12
N LYS A 102 -9.40 -13.85 -1.41
CA LYS A 102 -9.37 -13.91 0.05
C LYS A 102 -8.49 -15.10 0.43
N HIS A 103 -7.36 -14.84 1.09
CA HIS A 103 -6.50 -15.89 1.63
C HIS A 103 -6.93 -16.27 3.04
N GLU A 104 -6.79 -17.53 3.41
CA GLU A 104 -7.14 -18.03 4.73
C GLU A 104 -6.25 -17.41 5.83
N GLU A 105 -6.80 -17.30 7.04
CA GLU A 105 -6.26 -16.51 8.15
C GLU A 105 -4.91 -17.02 8.73
N ASN A 106 -4.50 -18.26 8.44
CA ASN A 106 -3.36 -18.90 9.12
C ASN A 106 -1.96 -18.42 8.67
N ASP A 107 -1.86 -17.54 7.68
CA ASP A 107 -0.58 -17.02 7.16
C ASP A 107 -0.20 -15.61 7.66
N ASP A 108 -0.89 -15.09 8.69
CA ASP A 108 -0.78 -13.68 9.08
C ASP A 108 0.62 -13.26 9.53
N THR A 109 1.29 -14.05 10.39
CA THR A 109 2.63 -13.70 10.91
C THR A 109 3.69 -13.73 9.81
N ARG A 110 3.67 -14.74 8.97
CA ARG A 110 4.61 -14.87 7.84
C ARG A 110 4.40 -13.77 6.81
N THR A 111 3.16 -13.50 6.47
CA THR A 111 2.77 -12.41 5.55
C THR A 111 3.23 -11.06 6.08
N LEU A 112 3.04 -10.80 7.36
CA LEU A 112 3.46 -9.56 8.01
C LEU A 112 4.99 -9.42 8.01
N ALA A 113 5.72 -10.48 8.34
CA ALA A 113 7.19 -10.49 8.34
C ALA A 113 7.77 -10.20 6.95
N TYR A 114 7.28 -10.89 5.91
CA TYR A 114 7.71 -10.62 4.53
C TYR A 114 7.30 -9.22 4.05
N GLY A 115 6.13 -8.72 4.47
CA GLY A 115 5.69 -7.37 4.18
C GLY A 115 6.62 -6.33 4.80
N ALA A 116 6.99 -6.50 6.07
CA ALA A 116 7.93 -5.61 6.75
C ALA A 116 9.31 -5.61 6.07
N ILE A 117 9.82 -6.79 5.67
CA ILE A 117 11.09 -6.90 4.93
C ILE A 117 10.99 -6.21 3.58
N ALA A 118 9.93 -6.45 2.81
CA ALA A 118 9.74 -5.83 1.51
C ALA A 118 9.65 -4.30 1.62
N LEU A 119 8.92 -3.80 2.62
CA LEU A 119 8.76 -2.38 2.90
C LEU A 119 10.09 -1.74 3.27
N ALA A 120 10.82 -2.33 4.21
CA ALA A 120 12.13 -1.84 4.67
C ALA A 120 13.16 -1.83 3.53
N LEU A 121 13.21 -2.90 2.72
CA LEU A 121 14.11 -2.99 1.59
C LEU A 121 13.77 -1.97 0.49
N SER A 122 12.48 -1.82 0.16
CA SER A 122 12.04 -0.81 -0.81
C SER A 122 12.34 0.60 -0.32
N PHE A 123 12.11 0.88 0.95
CA PHE A 123 12.42 2.17 1.56
C PHE A 123 13.93 2.45 1.55
N ALA A 124 14.76 1.48 1.91
CA ALA A 124 16.21 1.62 1.84
C ALA A 124 16.71 1.85 0.40
N LEU A 125 16.18 1.10 -0.59
CA LEU A 125 16.54 1.26 -2.00
C LEU A 125 16.07 2.60 -2.58
N SER A 126 15.02 3.22 -2.04
CA SER A 126 14.55 4.53 -2.50
C SER A 126 15.52 5.68 -2.22
N TYR A 127 16.46 5.50 -1.27
CA TYR A 127 17.57 6.45 -1.07
C TYR A 127 18.64 6.35 -2.18
N ALA A 128 18.73 5.21 -2.88
CA ALA A 128 19.62 5.04 -4.02
C ALA A 128 18.99 5.68 -5.28
N LYS A 129 18.94 7.01 -5.31
CA LYS A 129 18.42 7.80 -6.43
C LYS A 129 19.43 7.81 -7.56
N ILE A 130 19.04 7.32 -8.75
CA ILE A 130 19.82 7.39 -9.99
C ILE A 130 19.67 8.79 -10.57
N PHE A 131 18.45 9.33 -10.54
CA PHE A 131 18.15 10.65 -11.05
C PHE A 131 17.01 11.28 -10.25
N SER A 132 17.12 12.60 -9.98
CA SER A 132 16.09 13.40 -9.33
C SER A 132 15.65 14.51 -10.26
N LEU A 133 14.35 14.58 -10.53
CA LEU A 133 13.74 15.66 -11.32
C LEU A 133 13.32 16.81 -10.41
N PRO A 134 13.19 18.04 -10.95
CA PRO A 134 12.51 19.11 -10.27
C PRO A 134 11.09 18.68 -9.86
N GLN A 135 10.49 19.27 -8.84
CA GLN A 135 9.14 18.97 -8.32
C GLN A 135 8.98 17.52 -7.79
N GLY A 136 10.05 16.87 -7.35
CA GLY A 136 10.01 15.64 -6.55
C GLY A 136 9.99 14.32 -7.33
N GLY A 137 9.92 14.32 -8.65
CA GLY A 137 10.03 13.08 -9.45
C GLY A 137 11.41 12.43 -9.27
N THR A 138 11.46 11.12 -8.99
CA THR A 138 12.72 10.40 -8.79
C THR A 138 12.74 9.07 -9.51
N ILE A 139 13.91 8.71 -10.03
CA ILE A 139 14.22 7.40 -10.59
C ILE A 139 15.18 6.72 -9.62
N THR A 140 14.82 5.55 -9.13
CA THR A 140 15.54 4.85 -8.07
C THR A 140 16.15 3.55 -8.55
N PHE A 141 17.10 3.00 -7.77
CA PHE A 141 17.70 1.72 -8.07
C PHE A 141 16.79 0.56 -7.63
N ALA A 142 15.76 0.28 -8.47
CA ALA A 142 14.83 -0.84 -8.31
C ALA A 142 14.04 -0.86 -6.98
N SER A 143 13.75 0.31 -6.37
CA SER A 143 13.03 0.38 -5.09
C SER A 143 11.62 -0.24 -5.15
N LEU A 144 11.00 -0.30 -6.33
CA LEU A 144 9.67 -0.90 -6.51
C LEU A 144 9.71 -2.43 -6.52
N LEU A 145 10.85 -3.06 -6.80
CA LEU A 145 10.95 -4.51 -6.98
C LEU A 145 10.52 -5.32 -5.75
N PRO A 146 10.96 -5.00 -4.51
CA PRO A 146 10.54 -5.78 -3.34
C PRO A 146 9.02 -5.74 -3.13
N LEU A 147 8.37 -4.60 -3.40
CA LEU A 147 6.91 -4.45 -3.32
C LEU A 147 6.21 -5.31 -4.37
N MET A 148 6.74 -5.32 -5.60
CA MET A 148 6.21 -6.14 -6.69
C MET A 148 6.34 -7.63 -6.39
N VAL A 149 7.50 -8.06 -5.86
CA VAL A 149 7.74 -9.45 -5.43
C VAL A 149 6.78 -9.83 -4.32
N TYR A 150 6.58 -8.95 -3.33
CA TYR A 150 5.61 -9.19 -2.26
C TYR A 150 4.19 -9.36 -2.80
N SER A 151 3.71 -8.46 -3.67
CA SER A 151 2.41 -8.59 -4.32
C SER A 151 2.30 -9.89 -5.13
N TYR A 152 3.38 -10.27 -5.81
CA TYR A 152 3.47 -11.51 -6.55
C TYR A 152 3.38 -12.77 -5.66
N MET A 153 3.94 -12.72 -4.45
CA MET A 153 3.94 -13.81 -3.47
C MET A 153 2.62 -13.94 -2.71
N PHE A 154 2.05 -12.82 -2.27
CA PHE A 154 0.97 -12.78 -1.30
C PHE A 154 -0.36 -12.24 -1.85
N GLY A 155 -0.40 -11.88 -3.14
CA GLY A 155 -1.59 -11.40 -3.83
C GLY A 155 -1.80 -9.90 -3.76
N ILE A 156 -2.69 -9.42 -4.65
CA ILE A 156 -2.89 -7.98 -4.86
C ILE A 156 -3.54 -7.28 -3.67
N ARG A 157 -4.38 -7.96 -2.88
CA ARG A 157 -5.00 -7.34 -1.69
C ARG A 157 -3.96 -6.90 -0.68
N ARG A 158 -3.02 -7.79 -0.37
CA ARG A 158 -1.91 -7.51 0.54
C ARG A 158 -0.89 -6.58 -0.11
N GLY A 159 -0.67 -6.74 -1.42
CA GLY A 159 0.18 -5.85 -2.21
C GLY A 159 -0.29 -4.40 -2.20
N ILE A 160 -1.57 -4.14 -2.47
CA ILE A 160 -2.17 -2.79 -2.43
C ILE A 160 -2.00 -2.18 -1.04
N ALA A 161 -2.35 -2.94 0.02
CA ALA A 161 -2.24 -2.43 1.39
C ALA A 161 -0.79 -2.05 1.75
N LEU A 162 0.19 -2.91 1.42
CA LEU A 162 1.62 -2.62 1.65
C LEU A 162 2.10 -1.40 0.86
N CYS A 163 1.68 -1.29 -0.39
CA CYS A 163 2.10 -0.19 -1.26
C CYS A 163 1.47 1.15 -0.87
N VAL A 164 0.26 1.17 -0.29
CA VAL A 164 -0.30 2.37 0.34
C VAL A 164 0.58 2.84 1.49
N VAL A 165 1.00 1.93 2.38
CA VAL A 165 1.93 2.26 3.48
C VAL A 165 3.27 2.76 2.94
N TYR A 166 3.80 2.14 1.88
CA TYR A 166 5.02 2.61 1.24
C TYR A 166 4.86 4.02 0.66
N GLY A 167 3.74 4.32 0.01
CA GLY A 167 3.44 5.66 -0.50
C GLY A 167 3.43 6.72 0.60
N LEU A 168 2.86 6.40 1.77
CA LEU A 168 2.91 7.29 2.94
C LEU A 168 4.34 7.50 3.46
N LEU A 169 5.17 6.45 3.48
CA LEU A 169 6.58 6.57 3.85
C LEU A 169 7.36 7.43 2.85
N GLN A 170 7.08 7.32 1.56
CA GLN A 170 7.71 8.17 0.54
C GLN A 170 7.34 9.65 0.72
N ALA A 171 6.11 9.94 1.11
CA ALA A 171 5.69 11.30 1.43
C ALA A 171 6.40 11.90 2.66
N VAL A 172 6.83 11.04 3.60
CA VAL A 172 7.64 11.48 4.76
C VAL A 172 9.10 11.66 4.39
N GLN A 173 9.62 10.78 3.51
CA GLN A 173 11.03 10.79 3.11
C GLN A 173 11.41 12.01 2.26
N ASP A 174 10.58 12.35 1.29
CA ASP A 174 10.86 13.42 0.31
C ASP A 174 9.54 14.14 -0.05
N PRO A 175 9.02 14.96 0.85
CA PRO A 175 7.71 15.56 0.69
C PRO A 175 7.73 16.68 -0.36
N TRP A 176 6.90 16.55 -1.38
CA TRP A 176 6.54 17.64 -2.28
C TRP A 176 5.02 17.76 -2.27
N ILE A 177 4.48 18.48 -1.32
CA ILE A 177 3.04 18.54 -1.04
C ILE A 177 2.59 19.99 -1.15
N ILE A 178 1.76 20.26 -2.15
CA ILE A 178 1.18 21.59 -2.41
C ILE A 178 -0.35 21.59 -2.22
N HIS A 179 -0.99 20.41 -2.30
CA HIS A 179 -2.44 20.27 -2.13
C HIS A 179 -2.79 18.87 -1.61
N PRO A 180 -3.81 18.69 -0.74
CA PRO A 180 -4.18 17.38 -0.18
C PRO A 180 -4.53 16.33 -1.22
N LEU A 181 -5.23 16.69 -2.29
CA LEU A 181 -5.58 15.75 -3.36
C LEU A 181 -4.37 15.40 -4.23
N GLN A 182 -3.45 16.33 -4.43
CA GLN A 182 -2.15 16.06 -5.06
C GLN A 182 -1.35 15.06 -4.22
N PHE A 183 -1.29 15.26 -2.91
CA PHE A 183 -0.67 14.30 -2.02
C PHE A 183 -1.23 12.88 -2.19
N LEU A 184 -2.57 12.75 -2.28
CA LEU A 184 -3.20 11.44 -2.50
C LEU A 184 -2.81 10.83 -3.85
N LEU A 185 -2.79 11.65 -4.92
CA LEU A 185 -2.46 11.19 -6.26
C LEU A 185 -1.00 10.77 -6.38
N ASP A 186 -0.07 11.53 -5.80
CA ASP A 186 1.36 11.30 -5.99
C ASP A 186 1.96 10.24 -5.06
N TYR A 187 1.33 10.04 -3.89
CA TYR A 187 1.86 9.10 -2.90
C TYR A 187 0.97 7.86 -2.73
N PRO A 188 -0.10 7.85 -1.91
CA PRO A 188 -0.77 6.59 -1.61
C PRO A 188 -1.46 5.95 -2.83
N ILE A 189 -2.09 6.71 -3.71
CA ILE A 189 -2.78 6.16 -4.89
C ILE A 189 -1.76 5.66 -5.93
N ALA A 190 -0.75 6.48 -6.26
CA ALA A 190 0.28 6.10 -7.23
C ALA A 190 0.99 4.81 -6.82
N PHE A 191 1.41 4.71 -5.55
CA PHE A 191 2.08 3.50 -5.08
C PHE A 191 1.11 2.33 -4.87
N ALA A 192 -0.16 2.54 -4.52
CA ALA A 192 -1.16 1.46 -4.44
C ALA A 192 -1.25 0.66 -5.76
N PHE A 193 -1.09 1.32 -6.91
CA PHE A 193 -1.06 0.64 -8.20
C PHE A 193 0.13 -0.32 -8.35
N ILE A 194 1.27 -0.09 -7.68
CA ILE A 194 2.38 -1.05 -7.68
C ILE A 194 1.94 -2.37 -7.04
N GLY A 195 1.04 -2.31 -6.06
CA GLY A 195 0.49 -3.48 -5.39
C GLY A 195 -0.33 -4.42 -6.28
N ILE A 196 -0.74 -4.01 -7.49
CA ILE A 196 -1.44 -4.90 -8.42
C ILE A 196 -0.51 -5.73 -9.32
N SER A 197 0.81 -5.56 -9.21
CA SER A 197 1.80 -6.25 -10.05
C SER A 197 1.72 -7.78 -9.98
N GLY A 198 1.18 -8.35 -8.89
CA GLY A 198 0.93 -9.79 -8.74
C GLY A 198 -0.33 -10.34 -9.44
N MET A 199 -1.12 -9.49 -10.12
CA MET A 199 -2.46 -9.84 -10.62
C MET A 199 -2.47 -11.05 -11.56
N PHE A 200 -1.53 -11.15 -12.50
CA PHE A 200 -1.51 -12.25 -13.47
C PHE A 200 -1.19 -13.60 -12.82
N ARG A 201 -0.40 -13.62 -11.77
CA ARG A 201 -0.22 -14.82 -10.96
C ARG A 201 -1.50 -15.19 -10.23
N GLU A 202 -2.18 -14.23 -9.64
CA GLU A 202 -3.38 -14.45 -8.85
C GLU A 202 -4.55 -14.99 -9.67
N ILE A 203 -4.77 -14.44 -10.87
CA ILE A 203 -5.76 -14.98 -11.81
C ILE A 203 -5.29 -16.28 -12.50
N GLY A 204 -4.03 -16.63 -12.35
CA GLY A 204 -3.48 -17.88 -12.85
C GLY A 204 -3.02 -17.87 -14.30
N LEU A 205 -2.89 -16.69 -14.92
CA LEU A 205 -2.28 -16.52 -16.22
C LEU A 205 -0.75 -16.64 -16.15
N PHE A 206 -0.15 -17.26 -17.14
CA PHE A 206 1.31 -17.44 -17.25
C PHE A 206 1.97 -18.15 -16.08
N LYS A 207 1.26 -19.08 -15.40
CA LYS A 207 1.79 -19.84 -14.24
C LYS A 207 3.13 -20.56 -14.54
N LYS A 208 3.31 -21.01 -15.77
CA LYS A 208 4.55 -21.74 -16.20
C LYS A 208 5.72 -20.81 -16.49
N ILE A 209 5.48 -19.50 -16.60
CA ILE A 209 6.49 -18.50 -16.95
C ILE A 209 6.39 -17.33 -15.97
N PRO A 210 6.89 -17.50 -14.71
CA PRO A 210 6.73 -16.51 -13.64
C PRO A 210 7.22 -15.10 -14.03
N ILE A 211 8.30 -15.01 -14.81
CA ILE A 211 8.86 -13.74 -15.28
C ILE A 211 7.88 -12.96 -16.17
N VAL A 212 7.17 -13.65 -17.08
CA VAL A 212 6.17 -13.00 -17.95
C VAL A 212 5.01 -12.46 -17.12
N SER A 213 4.55 -13.23 -16.13
CA SER A 213 3.50 -12.81 -15.22
C SER A 213 3.90 -11.54 -14.43
N LEU A 214 5.15 -11.47 -13.94
CA LEU A 214 5.67 -10.29 -13.25
C LEU A 214 5.79 -9.08 -14.19
N LEU A 215 6.34 -9.27 -15.40
CA LEU A 215 6.50 -8.20 -16.39
C LEU A 215 5.16 -7.58 -16.76
N LEU A 216 4.17 -8.39 -17.10
CA LEU A 216 2.85 -7.90 -17.48
C LEU A 216 2.15 -7.22 -16.31
N GLY A 217 2.26 -7.77 -15.09
CA GLY A 217 1.74 -7.15 -13.88
C GLY A 217 2.38 -5.79 -13.59
N GLY A 218 3.69 -5.67 -13.76
CA GLY A 218 4.42 -4.41 -13.63
C GLY A 218 4.02 -3.37 -14.68
N ILE A 219 3.79 -3.80 -15.94
CA ILE A 219 3.30 -2.91 -17.00
C ILE A 219 1.93 -2.33 -16.65
N VAL A 220 0.99 -3.16 -16.19
CA VAL A 220 -0.33 -2.66 -15.76
C VAL A 220 -0.20 -1.75 -14.55
N ALA A 221 0.64 -2.12 -13.58
CA ALA A 221 0.88 -1.33 -12.38
C ALA A 221 1.44 0.08 -12.70
N VAL A 222 2.41 0.17 -13.62
CA VAL A 222 3.00 1.47 -13.98
C VAL A 222 2.02 2.35 -14.76
N VAL A 223 1.13 1.79 -15.55
CA VAL A 223 0.09 2.57 -16.23
C VAL A 223 -0.83 3.24 -15.23
N GLY A 224 -1.26 2.53 -14.18
CA GLY A 224 -2.06 3.11 -13.11
C GLY A 224 -1.30 4.18 -12.31
N ARG A 225 -0.04 3.92 -11.94
CA ARG A 225 0.85 4.90 -11.29
C ARG A 225 1.03 6.15 -12.15
N TYR A 226 1.31 5.96 -13.42
CA TYR A 226 1.48 7.05 -14.38
C TYR A 226 0.21 7.90 -14.51
N ALA A 227 -0.96 7.27 -14.63
CA ALA A 227 -2.24 7.98 -14.70
C ALA A 227 -2.48 8.84 -13.44
N SER A 228 -2.11 8.35 -12.26
CA SER A 228 -2.19 9.10 -11.01
C SER A 228 -1.29 10.34 -11.02
N HIS A 229 -0.02 10.17 -11.38
CA HIS A 229 0.93 11.28 -11.48
C HIS A 229 0.57 12.29 -12.58
N VAL A 230 0.07 11.83 -13.73
CA VAL A 230 -0.40 12.73 -14.81
C VAL A 230 -1.58 13.55 -14.34
N GLY A 231 -2.55 12.96 -13.61
CA GLY A 231 -3.66 13.69 -13.01
C GLY A 231 -3.19 14.79 -12.05
N SER A 232 -2.25 14.46 -11.19
CA SER A 232 -1.58 15.44 -10.32
C SER A 232 -0.86 16.51 -11.13
N GLY A 233 -0.04 16.12 -12.10
CA GLY A 233 0.76 17.01 -12.94
C GLY A 233 -0.07 18.05 -13.70
N ILE A 234 -1.20 17.63 -14.27
CA ILE A 234 -2.07 18.53 -15.05
C ILE A 234 -2.81 19.52 -14.16
N PHE A 235 -3.32 19.07 -12.99
CA PHE A 235 -4.28 19.85 -12.21
C PHE A 235 -3.71 20.48 -10.94
N ALA A 236 -2.50 20.10 -10.53
CA ALA A 236 -1.82 20.70 -9.39
C ALA A 236 -0.51 21.41 -9.76
N PHE A 237 0.14 20.99 -10.84
CA PHE A 237 1.43 21.51 -11.26
C PHE A 237 1.39 22.24 -12.60
N ALA A 238 0.21 22.75 -13.01
CA ALA A 238 0.02 23.46 -14.27
C ALA A 238 1.00 24.63 -14.46
N SER A 239 1.24 25.41 -13.41
CA SER A 239 2.13 26.57 -13.39
C SER A 239 3.63 26.24 -13.55
N TYR A 240 4.00 24.95 -13.42
CA TYR A 240 5.38 24.50 -13.61
C TYR A 240 5.68 24.09 -15.06
N ALA A 241 4.70 24.19 -15.97
CA ALA A 241 4.95 23.89 -17.38
C ALA A 241 5.92 24.95 -17.96
N PRO A 242 7.02 24.51 -18.62
CA PRO A 242 7.94 25.43 -19.26
C PRO A 242 7.28 26.22 -20.39
N GLU A 243 7.87 27.37 -20.74
CA GLU A 243 7.41 28.16 -21.88
C GLU A 243 7.30 27.30 -23.16
N GLY A 244 6.17 27.44 -23.85
CA GLY A 244 5.87 26.67 -25.06
C GLY A 244 5.17 25.32 -24.81
N TYR A 245 4.98 24.89 -23.56
CA TYR A 245 4.22 23.69 -23.21
C TYR A 245 2.90 24.03 -22.53
N THR A 246 1.85 23.30 -22.88
CA THR A 246 0.62 23.32 -22.08
C THR A 246 0.78 22.44 -20.84
N ALA A 247 0.02 22.72 -19.77
CA ALA A 247 -0.01 21.90 -18.56
C ALA A 247 -0.29 20.42 -18.87
N VAL A 248 -1.16 20.15 -19.84
CA VAL A 248 -1.49 18.79 -20.28
C VAL A 248 -0.28 18.10 -20.90
N ILE A 249 0.35 18.71 -21.90
CA ILE A 249 1.53 18.14 -22.56
C ILE A 249 2.66 17.95 -21.54
N TRP A 250 2.89 18.94 -20.70
CA TRP A 250 3.93 18.85 -19.67
C TRP A 250 3.64 17.75 -18.65
N GLY A 251 2.39 17.65 -18.17
CA GLY A 251 1.97 16.59 -17.25
C GLY A 251 2.23 15.17 -17.80
N PHE A 252 1.97 14.95 -19.08
CA PHE A 252 2.29 13.67 -19.73
C PHE A 252 3.81 13.46 -19.87
N LEU A 253 4.55 14.44 -20.31
CA LEU A 253 6.00 14.32 -20.54
C LEU A 253 6.78 14.15 -19.24
N TYR A 254 6.52 15.04 -18.28
CA TYR A 254 7.22 15.03 -16.99
C TYR A 254 7.10 13.66 -16.30
N ASN A 255 5.88 13.12 -16.23
CA ASN A 255 5.61 11.89 -15.48
C ASN A 255 6.09 10.60 -16.17
N THR A 256 6.71 10.69 -17.36
CA THR A 256 7.35 9.54 -18.02
C THR A 256 8.46 8.90 -17.18
N PHE A 257 9.01 9.60 -16.18
CA PHE A 257 9.97 9.04 -15.23
C PHE A 257 9.43 7.76 -14.55
N ALA A 258 8.12 7.65 -14.36
CA ALA A 258 7.50 6.47 -13.76
C ALA A 258 7.74 5.20 -14.59
N PHE A 259 7.75 5.30 -15.92
CA PHE A 259 8.08 4.18 -16.80
C PHE A 259 9.54 3.79 -16.71
N VAL A 260 10.45 4.78 -16.60
CA VAL A 260 11.89 4.51 -16.46
C VAL A 260 12.19 3.85 -15.13
N ASP A 261 11.62 4.35 -14.02
CA ASP A 261 11.73 3.77 -12.67
C ASP A 261 11.22 2.33 -12.65
N MET A 262 10.06 2.08 -13.29
CA MET A 262 9.51 0.72 -13.43
C MET A 262 10.37 -0.17 -14.31
N ALA A 263 10.91 0.33 -15.41
CA ALA A 263 11.76 -0.46 -16.29
C ALA A 263 13.02 -0.97 -15.58
N ILE A 264 13.63 -0.15 -14.71
CA ILE A 264 14.75 -0.54 -13.87
C ILE A 264 14.33 -1.63 -12.89
N ALA A 265 13.18 -1.46 -12.22
CA ALA A 265 12.65 -2.47 -11.30
C ALA A 265 12.34 -3.79 -12.01
N LEU A 266 11.73 -3.74 -13.20
CA LEU A 266 11.45 -4.93 -14.02
C LEU A 266 12.72 -5.59 -14.54
N GLY A 267 13.74 -4.82 -14.95
CA GLY A 267 15.05 -5.34 -15.34
C GLY A 267 15.71 -6.11 -14.21
N ALA A 268 15.73 -5.54 -13.00
CA ALA A 268 16.22 -6.24 -11.81
C ALA A 268 15.37 -7.47 -11.48
N GLY A 269 14.04 -7.37 -11.65
CA GLY A 269 13.10 -8.48 -11.52
C GLY A 269 13.39 -9.62 -12.49
N CYS A 270 13.73 -9.32 -13.75
CA CYS A 270 14.14 -10.32 -14.74
C CYS A 270 15.36 -11.10 -14.27
N ILE A 271 16.37 -10.42 -13.74
CA ILE A 271 17.59 -11.05 -13.21
C ILE A 271 17.23 -11.96 -12.02
N LEU A 272 16.42 -11.47 -11.10
CA LEU A 272 16.00 -12.21 -9.91
C LEU A 272 15.19 -13.46 -10.26
N PHE A 273 14.22 -13.34 -11.18
CA PHE A 273 13.36 -14.46 -11.61
C PHE A 273 14.05 -15.41 -12.61
N ALA A 274 15.18 -15.02 -13.19
CA ALA A 274 16.04 -15.94 -13.94
C ALA A 274 16.74 -16.96 -13.02
N SER A 275 16.90 -16.64 -11.72
CA SER A 275 17.44 -17.56 -10.73
C SER A 275 16.44 -18.67 -10.41
N ARG A 276 16.72 -19.89 -10.88
CA ARG A 276 15.90 -21.07 -10.60
C ARG A 276 15.74 -21.32 -9.08
N THR A 277 16.82 -21.11 -8.33
CA THR A 277 16.81 -21.26 -6.86
C THR A 277 15.83 -20.29 -6.22
N PHE A 278 15.84 -19.00 -6.62
CA PHE A 278 14.90 -18.02 -6.12
C PHE A 278 13.44 -18.40 -6.43
N VAL A 279 13.15 -18.80 -7.67
CA VAL A 279 11.80 -19.17 -8.09
C VAL A 279 11.31 -20.36 -7.26
N ILE A 280 12.12 -21.44 -7.11
CA ILE A 280 11.70 -22.64 -6.39
C ILE A 280 11.59 -22.40 -4.87
N GLN A 281 12.60 -21.74 -4.28
CA GLN A 281 12.64 -21.62 -2.82
C GLN A 281 11.79 -20.48 -2.25
N VAL A 282 11.58 -19.41 -3.01
CA VAL A 282 10.85 -18.23 -2.56
C VAL A 282 9.46 -18.15 -3.20
N ILE A 283 9.41 -18.22 -4.53
CA ILE A 283 8.17 -17.95 -5.26
C ILE A 283 7.20 -19.15 -5.20
N GLU A 284 7.67 -20.37 -5.45
CA GLU A 284 6.78 -21.55 -5.45
C GLU A 284 6.29 -21.92 -4.05
N LYS A 285 7.10 -21.63 -3.03
CA LYS A 285 6.72 -21.83 -1.62
C LYS A 285 5.84 -20.72 -1.05
N ALA A 286 5.60 -19.65 -1.83
CA ALA A 286 4.73 -18.57 -1.39
C ALA A 286 3.25 -19.02 -1.36
N PRO A 287 2.43 -18.48 -0.44
CA PRO A 287 1.04 -18.90 -0.21
C PRO A 287 0.16 -18.83 -1.44
N LEU A 288 0.43 -17.86 -2.34
CA LEU A 288 -0.35 -17.68 -3.55
C LEU A 288 -0.14 -18.83 -4.54
N GLY A 289 -1.10 -19.73 -4.60
CA GLY A 289 -1.09 -20.87 -5.52
C GLY A 289 -0.65 -22.22 -4.91
N ARG A 290 -0.31 -22.25 -3.64
CA ARG A 290 -0.11 -23.50 -2.91
C ARG A 290 -1.46 -24.15 -2.63
N LYS A 291 -1.74 -25.29 -3.27
CA LYS A 291 -2.83 -26.17 -2.83
C LYS A 291 -2.31 -26.84 -1.56
N ARG A 292 -2.89 -26.53 -0.40
CA ARG A 292 -2.65 -27.31 0.81
C ARG A 292 -3.03 -28.77 0.53
N THR A 293 -2.11 -29.66 0.74
CA THR A 293 -2.40 -31.10 0.73
C THR A 293 -3.05 -31.43 2.08
N GLY A 294 -4.08 -32.28 2.08
CA GLY A 294 -4.78 -32.64 3.34
C GLY A 294 -3.87 -33.11 4.47
N ALA A 295 -2.69 -33.66 4.14
CA ALA A 295 -1.66 -34.05 5.12
C ALA A 295 -1.03 -32.83 5.83
N GLU A 296 -0.82 -31.70 5.13
CA GLU A 296 -0.23 -30.49 5.74
C GLU A 296 -1.22 -29.76 6.68
N VAL A 297 -2.53 -29.95 6.48
CA VAL A 297 -3.56 -29.44 7.39
C VAL A 297 -3.58 -30.24 8.68
N LEU A 298 -3.39 -31.56 8.59
CA LEU A 298 -3.36 -32.44 9.74
C LEU A 298 -2.08 -32.25 10.60
N ASP A 299 -0.93 -32.02 9.97
CA ASP A 299 0.32 -31.73 10.66
C ASP A 299 0.28 -30.39 11.44
N GLU A 300 -0.33 -29.34 10.86
CA GLU A 300 -0.50 -28.04 11.57
C GLU A 300 -1.55 -28.11 12.68
N GLU A 301 -2.62 -28.90 12.52
CA GLU A 301 -3.59 -29.13 13.59
C GLU A 301 -2.96 -29.88 14.77
N SER A 302 -2.09 -30.86 14.50
CA SER A 302 -1.35 -31.58 15.55
C SER A 302 -0.32 -30.69 16.26
N GLU A 303 0.43 -29.84 15.52
CA GLU A 303 1.38 -28.89 16.13
C GLU A 303 0.68 -27.81 16.98
N THR A 304 -0.53 -27.38 16.59
CA THR A 304 -1.32 -26.42 17.36
C THR A 304 -1.98 -27.06 18.59
N GLU A 305 -2.36 -28.34 18.55
CA GLU A 305 -2.83 -29.08 19.71
C GLU A 305 -1.70 -29.31 20.71
N ASP A 306 -0.52 -29.77 20.26
CA ASP A 306 0.66 -29.96 21.11
C ASP A 306 1.12 -28.63 21.77
N ALA A 307 1.11 -27.51 21.02
CA ALA A 307 1.44 -26.20 21.57
C ALA A 307 0.41 -25.69 22.59
N SER A 308 -0.87 -26.05 22.44
CA SER A 308 -1.91 -25.70 23.40
C SER A 308 -1.85 -26.52 24.67
N GLU A 309 -1.52 -27.82 24.58
CA GLU A 309 -1.30 -28.68 25.74
C GLU A 309 -0.08 -28.26 26.56
N VAL A 310 1.02 -27.87 25.90
CA VAL A 310 2.22 -27.32 26.58
C VAL A 310 1.93 -26.00 27.28
N LEU A 311 1.10 -25.13 26.72
CA LEU A 311 0.68 -23.89 27.36
C LEU A 311 -0.24 -24.16 28.57
N GLU A 312 -1.17 -25.09 28.46
CA GLU A 312 -2.03 -25.47 29.59
C GLU A 312 -1.24 -26.15 30.73
N SER A 313 -0.28 -27.01 30.42
CA SER A 313 0.58 -27.65 31.43
C SER A 313 1.43 -26.64 32.19
N ASN A 314 1.99 -25.65 31.54
CA ASN A 314 2.77 -24.55 32.15
C ASN A 314 1.91 -23.64 33.03
N VAL A 315 0.64 -23.42 32.67
CA VAL A 315 -0.30 -22.61 33.48
C VAL A 315 -0.77 -23.35 34.74
N VAL A 316 -0.81 -24.69 34.70
CA VAL A 316 -1.14 -25.50 35.85
C VAL A 316 0.04 -25.55 36.84
N GLU A 317 1.27 -25.68 36.36
CA GLU A 317 2.48 -25.72 37.17
C GLU A 317 2.75 -24.39 37.91
N ASP A 318 2.41 -23.27 37.30
CA ASP A 318 2.56 -21.93 37.91
C ASP A 318 1.51 -21.65 39.01
N LYS A 319 0.36 -22.34 38.99
CA LYS A 319 -0.66 -22.25 40.04
C LYS A 319 -0.34 -23.03 41.27
N ASP A 320 0.39 -24.15 41.16
CA ASP A 320 0.77 -24.97 42.29
C ASP A 320 1.98 -24.40 43.06
N THR A 321 2.78 -23.53 42.43
CA THR A 321 3.93 -22.88 43.12
C THR A 321 3.54 -21.62 43.91
N THR A 322 2.31 -21.14 43.81
CA THR A 322 1.84 -19.91 44.52
C THR A 322 1.03 -20.18 45.80
N THR A 323 0.93 -21.44 46.26
CA THR A 323 0.16 -21.82 47.48
C THR A 323 1.01 -22.34 48.63
N VAL A 324 2.30 -22.03 48.69
CA VAL A 324 3.15 -22.31 49.88
C VAL A 324 3.84 -21.01 50.29
N ASP A 325 3.13 -20.18 51.10
CA ASP A 325 3.67 -19.46 52.26
C ASP A 325 2.51 -18.80 53.01
#